data_3fbdc8dad030b7a2bf56c4a16677b065
#
_entry.id   3fbdc8dad030b7a2bf56c4a16677b065
#
_cell.length_a   1.000
_cell.length_b   1.000
_cell.length_c   1.000
_cell.angle_alpha   90.00
_cell.angle_beta   90.00
_cell.angle_gamma   90.00
#
_symmetry.space_group_name_H-M   'P 1'
#
loop_
_entity.id
_entity.type
_entity.pdbx_description
1 polymer ?
#
loop_
_entity_poly.entity_id
_entity_poly.type
_entity_poly.pdbx_seq_one_letter_code
_entity_poly.pdbx_strand_id
1 'polypeptide(L)'
;MSLGIPGVEAKLAAEIESGLASVEELLSSHIKGDYPLVVETSRHLVEAGGKRFRPMLALLSSYFGTGPNKKVIEAAVVCELTHVATLYHDDVMDEAPLRRGVPSTNSRWGNTVAILTGDYLFSKASDLLADLGPEAVRLQAKTFERLVIGQIEETQGAKTGTDPLQ
;
A
#
# COMPACT_ATOMS: atom_id res chain seq x y z
N MET A 1 -13.03 -10.70 9.85
CA MET A 1 -13.09 -11.06 8.40
C MET A 1 -12.60 -12.47 8.28
N SER A 2 -13.29 -13.35 7.56
CA SER A 2 -12.72 -14.68 7.25
C SER A 2 -11.63 -14.48 6.20
N LEU A 3 -10.44 -15.06 6.40
CA LEU A 3 -9.32 -15.00 5.45
C LEU A 3 -9.70 -15.58 4.06
N GLY A 4 -10.85 -16.28 3.98
CA GLY A 4 -11.33 -16.87 2.72
C GLY A 4 -10.40 -17.93 2.12
N ILE A 5 -9.43 -18.42 2.88
CA ILE A 5 -8.47 -19.44 2.44
C ILE A 5 -8.94 -20.80 2.98
N PRO A 6 -9.38 -21.73 2.13
CA PRO A 6 -9.80 -23.05 2.57
C PRO A 6 -8.64 -23.82 3.22
N GLY A 7 -8.89 -24.49 4.33
CA GLY A 7 -7.91 -25.36 4.97
C GLY A 7 -6.89 -24.67 5.88
N VAL A 8 -7.01 -23.36 6.12
CA VAL A 8 -6.16 -22.66 7.10
C VAL A 8 -6.54 -23.09 8.51
N GLU A 9 -5.53 -23.41 9.31
CA GLU A 9 -5.69 -23.74 10.74
C GLU A 9 -6.33 -22.52 11.47
N ALA A 10 -7.35 -22.78 12.30
CA ALA A 10 -8.11 -21.74 12.99
C ALA A 10 -7.24 -20.80 13.84
N LYS A 11 -6.18 -21.34 14.45
CA LYS A 11 -5.21 -20.56 15.22
C LYS A 11 -4.47 -19.55 14.35
N LEU A 12 -3.92 -19.99 13.22
CA LEU A 12 -3.21 -19.13 12.28
C LEU A 12 -4.15 -18.06 11.71
N ALA A 13 -5.39 -18.43 11.38
CA ALA A 13 -6.38 -17.47 10.91
C ALA A 13 -6.63 -16.35 11.94
N ALA A 14 -6.83 -16.70 13.21
CA ALA A 14 -7.05 -15.74 14.28
C ALA A 14 -5.83 -14.84 14.52
N GLU A 15 -4.61 -15.38 14.46
CA GLU A 15 -3.38 -14.60 14.61
C GLU A 15 -3.19 -13.61 13.45
N ILE A 16 -3.49 -13.99 12.21
CA ILE A 16 -3.44 -13.09 11.06
C ILE A 16 -4.52 -12.02 11.15
N GLU A 17 -5.74 -12.37 11.56
CA GLU A 17 -6.81 -11.36 11.77
C GLU A 17 -6.43 -10.34 12.85
N SER A 18 -5.82 -10.79 13.96
CA SER A 18 -5.29 -9.90 14.99
C SER A 18 -4.16 -9.00 14.45
N GLY A 19 -3.25 -9.57 13.68
CA GLY A 19 -2.18 -8.80 13.01
C GLY A 19 -2.72 -7.75 12.06
N LEU A 20 -3.72 -8.09 11.25
CA LEU A 20 -4.38 -7.14 10.36
C LEU A 20 -5.10 -6.01 11.12
N ALA A 21 -5.72 -6.30 12.26
CA ALA A 21 -6.30 -5.27 13.12
C ALA A 21 -5.24 -4.29 13.63
N SER A 22 -4.07 -4.81 14.05
CA SER A 22 -2.93 -3.96 14.45
C SER A 22 -2.37 -3.12 13.30
N VAL A 23 -2.36 -3.66 12.09
CA VAL A 23 -1.98 -2.92 10.87
C VAL A 23 -2.96 -1.77 10.61
N GLU A 24 -4.27 -2.00 10.70
CA GLU A 24 -5.28 -0.94 10.50
C GLU A 24 -5.16 0.17 11.54
N GLU A 25 -4.94 -0.18 12.80
CA GLU A 25 -4.74 0.79 13.87
C GLU A 25 -3.50 1.65 13.62
N LEU A 26 -2.37 1.03 13.29
CA LEU A 26 -1.12 1.73 13.01
C LEU A 26 -1.23 2.58 11.74
N LEU A 27 -1.82 2.06 10.66
CA LEU A 27 -2.09 2.77 9.41
C LEU A 27 -2.91 4.04 9.67
N SER A 28 -4.03 3.90 10.40
CA SER A 28 -4.89 5.02 10.75
C SER A 28 -4.19 6.05 11.65
N SER A 29 -3.27 5.60 12.52
CA SER A 29 -2.50 6.48 13.39
C SER A 29 -1.51 7.37 12.65
N HIS A 30 -0.98 6.92 11.51
CA HIS A 30 -0.03 7.67 10.69
C HIS A 30 -0.70 8.67 9.73
N ILE A 31 -2.01 8.50 9.45
CA ILE A 31 -2.79 9.43 8.64
C ILE A 31 -3.44 10.47 9.59
N LYS A 32 -2.60 11.21 10.30
CA LYS A 32 -2.99 12.31 11.19
C LYS A 32 -2.09 13.50 10.90
N GLY A 33 -2.65 14.71 11.05
CA GLY A 33 -1.90 15.94 10.86
C GLY A 33 -2.78 17.16 11.09
N ASP A 34 -2.15 18.33 11.11
CA ASP A 34 -2.80 19.61 11.36
C ASP A 34 -3.45 20.22 10.11
N TYR A 35 -3.32 19.57 8.95
CA TYR A 35 -3.85 20.05 7.68
C TYR A 35 -5.09 19.24 7.29
N PRO A 36 -6.32 19.77 7.51
CA PRO A 36 -7.56 19.00 7.36
C PRO A 36 -7.72 18.35 5.97
N LEU A 37 -7.40 19.07 4.89
CA LEU A 37 -7.51 18.55 3.52
C LEU A 37 -6.62 17.32 3.31
N VAL A 38 -5.36 17.36 3.78
CA VAL A 38 -4.43 16.24 3.64
C VAL A 38 -4.92 15.01 4.40
N VAL A 39 -5.47 15.22 5.60
CA VAL A 39 -6.05 14.14 6.40
C VAL A 39 -7.28 13.54 5.71
N GLU A 40 -8.20 14.39 5.24
CA GLU A 40 -9.41 13.97 4.53
C GLU A 40 -9.05 13.16 3.27
N THR A 41 -8.18 13.71 2.42
CA THR A 41 -7.80 13.05 1.17
C THR A 41 -7.02 11.76 1.40
N SER A 42 -6.09 11.72 2.37
CA SER A 42 -5.32 10.52 2.69
C SER A 42 -6.19 9.39 3.24
N ARG A 43 -7.22 9.71 4.03
CA ARG A 43 -8.18 8.74 4.55
C ARG A 43 -9.13 8.20 3.48
N HIS A 44 -9.44 9.00 2.49
CA HIS A 44 -10.48 8.70 1.50
C HIS A 44 -10.34 7.28 0.90
N LEU A 45 -9.20 6.92 0.33
CA LEU A 45 -8.99 5.58 -0.22
C LEU A 45 -8.62 4.52 0.83
N VAL A 46 -8.02 4.90 1.95
CA VAL A 46 -7.72 3.97 3.04
C VAL A 46 -9.02 3.47 3.67
N GLU A 47 -9.96 4.37 3.97
CA GLU A 47 -11.26 4.07 4.58
C GLU A 47 -12.25 3.47 3.58
N ALA A 48 -12.10 3.73 2.27
CA ALA A 48 -12.87 3.04 1.23
C ALA A 48 -12.65 1.52 1.22
N GLY A 49 -11.72 1.03 2.04
CA GLY A 49 -11.47 -0.39 2.23
C GLY A 49 -10.36 -0.93 1.32
N GLY A 50 -10.29 -2.23 1.27
CA GLY A 50 -9.32 -3.00 0.49
C GLY A 50 -9.16 -4.37 1.11
N LYS A 51 -8.71 -5.35 0.32
CA LYS A 51 -8.51 -6.74 0.78
C LYS A 51 -7.32 -6.90 1.72
N ARG A 52 -6.52 -5.84 1.94
CA ARG A 52 -5.27 -5.84 2.73
C ARG A 52 -4.37 -7.03 2.39
N PHE A 53 -4.34 -7.40 1.13
CA PHE A 53 -3.59 -8.57 0.66
C PHE A 53 -2.09 -8.42 0.93
N ARG A 54 -1.51 -7.22 0.72
CA ARG A 54 -0.09 -6.96 0.97
C ARG A 54 0.28 -7.06 2.45
N PRO A 55 -0.43 -6.41 3.38
CA PRO A 55 -0.26 -6.62 4.81
C PRO A 55 -0.41 -8.08 5.22
N MET A 56 -1.40 -8.79 4.70
CA MET A 56 -1.60 -10.21 4.97
C MET A 56 -0.40 -11.06 4.55
N LEU A 57 0.16 -10.80 3.36
CA LEU A 57 1.38 -11.50 2.90
C LEU A 57 2.58 -11.21 3.79
N ALA A 58 2.77 -9.95 4.24
CA ALA A 58 3.84 -9.60 5.16
C ALA A 58 3.72 -10.37 6.49
N LEU A 59 2.50 -10.43 7.05
CA LEU A 59 2.22 -11.19 8.26
C LEU A 59 2.47 -12.70 8.05
N LEU A 60 1.94 -13.29 6.98
CA LEU A 60 2.14 -14.71 6.66
C LEU A 60 3.62 -15.04 6.47
N SER A 61 4.36 -14.19 5.75
CA SER A 61 5.78 -14.40 5.51
C SER A 61 6.61 -14.41 6.80
N SER A 62 6.16 -13.70 7.85
CA SER A 62 6.86 -13.67 9.14
C SER A 62 6.93 -15.02 9.83
N TYR A 63 6.00 -15.95 9.55
CA TYR A 63 5.99 -17.29 10.12
C TYR A 63 7.11 -18.20 9.60
N PHE A 64 7.79 -17.82 8.51
CA PHE A 64 9.05 -18.48 8.12
C PHE A 64 10.25 -18.05 8.96
N GLY A 65 10.05 -17.10 9.87
CA GLY A 65 11.03 -16.59 10.83
C GLY A 65 10.49 -16.65 12.26
N THR A 66 10.52 -15.52 12.95
CA THR A 66 10.13 -15.43 14.38
C THR A 66 8.63 -15.20 14.61
N GLY A 67 7.84 -15.13 13.55
CA GLY A 67 6.42 -14.76 13.61
C GLY A 67 6.15 -13.27 13.69
N PRO A 68 4.85 -12.87 13.78
CA PRO A 68 4.44 -11.48 13.86
C PRO A 68 5.05 -10.76 15.09
N ASN A 69 5.56 -9.56 14.87
CA ASN A 69 6.08 -8.67 15.90
C ASN A 69 5.90 -7.20 15.46
N LYS A 70 6.28 -6.25 16.31
CA LYS A 70 6.13 -4.82 16.02
C LYS A 70 6.72 -4.42 14.65
N LYS A 71 7.95 -4.87 14.34
CA LYS A 71 8.61 -4.55 13.06
C LYS A 71 7.89 -5.16 11.85
N VAL A 72 7.30 -6.33 12.01
CA VAL A 72 6.49 -6.96 10.94
C VAL A 72 5.22 -6.14 10.69
N ILE A 73 4.56 -5.65 11.74
CA ILE A 73 3.40 -4.76 11.62
C ILE A 73 3.78 -3.46 10.91
N GLU A 74 4.88 -2.82 11.33
CA GLU A 74 5.41 -1.61 10.69
C GLU A 74 5.73 -1.84 9.20
N ALA A 75 6.40 -2.95 8.86
CA ALA A 75 6.67 -3.32 7.47
C ALA A 75 5.39 -3.55 6.66
N ALA A 76 4.38 -4.19 7.24
CA ALA A 76 3.08 -4.39 6.61
C ALA A 76 2.37 -3.06 6.32
N VAL A 77 2.44 -2.10 7.26
CA VAL A 77 1.91 -0.74 7.07
C VAL A 77 2.68 0.00 5.97
N VAL A 78 4.00 -0.09 5.92
CA VAL A 78 4.82 0.49 4.85
C VAL A 78 4.39 -0.05 3.48
N CYS A 79 4.19 -1.36 3.35
CA CYS A 79 3.72 -1.96 2.10
C CYS A 79 2.34 -1.42 1.68
N GLU A 80 1.42 -1.26 2.63
CA GLU A 80 0.08 -0.73 2.32
C GLU A 80 0.10 0.76 2.03
N LEU A 81 0.85 1.58 2.80
CA LEU A 81 1.00 3.02 2.53
C LEU A 81 1.59 3.28 1.15
N THR A 82 2.67 2.56 0.81
CA THR A 82 3.30 2.65 -0.51
C THR A 82 2.30 2.29 -1.60
N HIS A 83 1.55 1.19 -1.44
CA HIS A 83 0.54 0.80 -2.40
C HIS A 83 -0.59 1.81 -2.54
N VAL A 84 -1.13 2.32 -1.43
CA VAL A 84 -2.20 3.32 -1.49
C VAL A 84 -1.69 4.60 -2.14
N ALA A 85 -0.46 5.03 -1.84
CA ALA A 85 0.17 6.18 -2.49
C ALA A 85 0.26 6.02 -4.02
N THR A 86 0.67 4.82 -4.50
CA THR A 86 0.67 4.57 -5.95
C THR A 86 -0.72 4.63 -6.55
N LEU A 87 -1.77 4.16 -5.86
CA LEU A 87 -3.15 4.24 -6.38
C LEU A 87 -3.61 5.69 -6.63
N TYR A 88 -3.18 6.66 -5.82
CA TYR A 88 -3.48 8.07 -6.06
C TYR A 88 -2.83 8.59 -7.34
N HIS A 89 -1.60 8.15 -7.64
CA HIS A 89 -0.90 8.51 -8.88
C HIS A 89 -1.48 7.76 -10.08
N ASP A 90 -1.77 6.46 -9.93
CA ASP A 90 -2.38 5.65 -10.97
C ASP A 90 -3.74 6.21 -11.41
N ASP A 91 -4.57 6.62 -10.43
CA ASP A 91 -5.88 7.23 -10.74
C ASP A 91 -5.77 8.51 -11.59
N VAL A 92 -4.69 9.28 -11.42
CA VAL A 92 -4.41 10.45 -12.26
C VAL A 92 -3.94 10.03 -13.65
N MET A 93 -3.04 9.04 -13.75
CA MET A 93 -2.51 8.55 -15.03
C MET A 93 -3.59 7.87 -15.87
N ASP A 94 -4.47 7.12 -15.21
CA ASP A 94 -5.57 6.37 -15.84
C ASP A 94 -6.83 7.22 -16.06
N GLU A 95 -6.84 8.48 -15.59
CA GLU A 95 -8.04 9.34 -15.56
C GLU A 95 -9.24 8.65 -14.92
N ALA A 96 -8.98 7.82 -13.91
CA ALA A 96 -9.97 6.93 -13.30
C ALA A 96 -11.07 7.74 -12.57
N PRO A 97 -12.36 7.54 -12.89
CA PRO A 97 -13.42 8.27 -12.19
C PRO A 97 -13.75 7.68 -10.82
N LEU A 98 -13.48 6.39 -10.62
CA LEU A 98 -13.81 5.66 -9.41
C LEU A 98 -12.63 4.78 -8.96
N ARG A 99 -12.46 4.64 -7.65
CA ARG A 99 -11.54 3.70 -7.01
C ARG A 99 -12.19 3.05 -5.79
N ARG A 100 -12.12 1.74 -5.68
CA ARG A 100 -12.73 0.97 -4.56
C ARG A 100 -14.24 1.27 -4.37
N GLY A 101 -14.94 1.60 -5.45
CA GLY A 101 -16.39 1.88 -5.43
C GLY A 101 -16.77 3.30 -4.99
N VAL A 102 -15.78 4.17 -4.71
CA VAL A 102 -15.98 5.59 -4.42
C VAL A 102 -15.37 6.46 -5.51
N PRO A 103 -15.77 7.75 -5.66
CA PRO A 103 -15.09 8.68 -6.55
C PRO A 103 -13.60 8.72 -6.25
N SER A 104 -12.76 8.65 -7.28
CA SER A 104 -11.31 8.76 -7.13
C SER A 104 -10.93 10.16 -6.59
N THR A 105 -9.74 10.30 -6.03
CA THR A 105 -9.30 11.58 -5.46
C THR A 105 -9.13 12.65 -6.53
N ASN A 106 -8.58 12.28 -7.71
CA ASN A 106 -8.47 13.19 -8.85
C ASN A 106 -9.84 13.66 -9.36
N SER A 107 -10.85 12.78 -9.37
CA SER A 107 -12.22 13.12 -9.75
C SER A 107 -12.89 14.06 -8.74
N ARG A 108 -12.62 13.90 -7.43
CA ARG A 108 -13.26 14.67 -6.37
C ARG A 108 -12.54 15.97 -6.04
N TRP A 109 -11.19 16.00 -6.07
CA TRP A 109 -10.38 17.15 -5.64
C TRP A 109 -9.38 17.64 -6.69
N GLY A 110 -9.33 16.97 -7.84
CA GLY A 110 -8.42 17.31 -8.94
C GLY A 110 -7.05 16.65 -8.86
N ASN A 111 -6.36 16.60 -9.99
CA ASN A 111 -5.09 15.89 -10.16
C ASN A 111 -4.00 16.37 -9.20
N THR A 112 -3.88 17.69 -9.00
CA THR A 112 -2.85 18.25 -8.11
C THR A 112 -3.01 17.73 -6.68
N VAL A 113 -4.24 17.68 -6.16
CA VAL A 113 -4.50 17.17 -4.81
C VAL A 113 -4.22 15.68 -4.73
N ALA A 114 -4.60 14.90 -5.74
CA ALA A 114 -4.32 13.47 -5.79
C ALA A 114 -2.82 13.19 -5.76
N ILE A 115 -2.03 13.85 -6.62
CA ILE A 115 -0.56 13.70 -6.66
C ILE A 115 0.06 14.04 -5.31
N LEU A 116 -0.26 15.20 -4.74
CA LEU A 116 0.30 15.64 -3.46
C LEU A 116 -0.13 14.73 -2.28
N THR A 117 -1.33 14.14 -2.34
CA THR A 117 -1.77 13.15 -1.35
C THR A 117 -0.95 11.87 -1.45
N GLY A 118 -0.66 11.38 -2.66
CA GLY A 118 0.24 10.25 -2.88
C GLY A 118 1.64 10.53 -2.31
N ASP A 119 2.23 11.70 -2.61
CA ASP A 119 3.54 12.11 -2.08
C ASP A 119 3.55 12.19 -0.55
N TYR A 120 2.48 12.70 0.05
CA TYR A 120 2.33 12.71 1.50
C TYR A 120 2.34 11.29 2.10
N LEU A 121 1.62 10.35 1.51
CA LEU A 121 1.60 8.96 1.98
C LEU A 121 2.97 8.28 1.79
N PHE A 122 3.70 8.58 0.71
CA PHE A 122 5.09 8.14 0.54
C PHE A 122 6.00 8.69 1.63
N SER A 123 5.81 9.94 2.06
CA SER A 123 6.58 10.49 3.17
C SER A 123 6.32 9.76 4.48
N LYS A 124 5.07 9.34 4.76
CA LYS A 124 4.71 8.53 5.93
C LYS A 124 5.32 7.12 5.87
N ALA A 125 5.31 6.50 4.69
CA ALA A 125 5.99 5.22 4.49
C ALA A 125 7.51 5.34 4.74
N SER A 126 8.14 6.41 4.27
CA SER A 126 9.58 6.67 4.45
C SER A 126 9.95 6.88 5.91
N ASP A 127 9.10 7.56 6.69
CA ASP A 127 9.29 7.77 8.12
C ASP A 127 9.31 6.43 8.89
N LEU A 128 8.31 5.57 8.64
CA LEU A 128 8.27 4.21 9.20
C LEU A 128 9.45 3.34 8.76
N LEU A 129 9.90 3.48 7.52
CA LEU A 129 11.07 2.75 7.02
C LEU A 129 12.36 3.13 7.74
N ALA A 130 12.51 4.37 8.18
CA ALA A 130 13.66 4.82 8.94
C ALA A 130 13.80 4.03 10.26
N ASP A 131 12.67 3.73 10.92
CA ASP A 131 12.63 2.94 12.16
C ASP A 131 12.95 1.45 11.91
N LEU A 132 12.63 0.92 10.74
CA LEU A 132 12.97 -0.44 10.34
C LEU A 132 14.46 -0.62 9.99
N GLY A 133 15.13 0.47 9.66
CA GLY A 133 16.57 0.51 9.41
C GLY A 133 16.97 0.52 7.93
N PRO A 134 18.28 0.72 7.65
CA PRO A 134 18.77 1.01 6.30
C PRO A 134 18.60 -0.13 5.29
N GLU A 135 18.53 -1.38 5.73
CA GLU A 135 18.28 -2.51 4.85
C GLU A 135 16.85 -2.51 4.33
N ALA A 136 15.88 -2.22 5.19
CA ALA A 136 14.48 -2.09 4.81
C ALA A 136 14.27 -0.94 3.81
N VAL A 137 14.89 0.22 4.08
CA VAL A 137 14.88 1.38 3.16
C VAL A 137 15.43 0.99 1.78
N ARG A 138 16.56 0.28 1.73
CA ARG A 138 17.19 -0.15 0.47
C ARG A 138 16.33 -1.17 -0.29
N LEU A 139 15.74 -2.12 0.43
CA LEU A 139 14.84 -3.11 -0.17
C LEU A 139 13.62 -2.42 -0.79
N GLN A 140 12.98 -1.53 -0.04
CA GLN A 140 11.82 -0.79 -0.51
C GLN A 140 12.15 0.06 -1.74
N ALA A 141 13.27 0.80 -1.71
CA ALA A 141 13.69 1.65 -2.82
C ALA A 141 13.92 0.84 -4.11
N LYS A 142 14.62 -0.30 -4.03
CA LYS A 142 14.83 -1.20 -5.18
C LYS A 142 13.55 -1.83 -5.69
N THR A 143 12.62 -2.16 -4.79
CA THR A 143 11.33 -2.74 -5.17
C THR A 143 10.48 -1.69 -5.88
N PHE A 144 10.45 -0.47 -5.34
CA PHE A 144 9.69 0.63 -5.91
C PHE A 144 10.25 1.05 -7.29
N GLU A 145 11.58 1.11 -7.44
CA GLU A 145 12.23 1.32 -8.75
C GLU A 145 11.73 0.33 -9.80
N ARG A 146 11.67 -0.96 -9.45
CA ARG A 146 11.18 -2.00 -10.38
C ARG A 146 9.70 -1.83 -10.72
N LEU A 147 8.88 -1.43 -9.76
CA LEU A 147 7.45 -1.15 -10.00
C LEU A 147 7.27 0.02 -10.96
N VAL A 148 8.03 1.10 -10.76
CA VAL A 148 7.99 2.28 -11.64
C VAL A 148 8.46 1.95 -13.06
N ILE A 149 9.55 1.18 -13.19
CA ILE A 149 10.03 0.73 -14.51
C ILE A 149 8.94 -0.11 -15.20
N GLY A 150 8.32 -1.06 -14.49
CA GLY A 150 7.22 -1.87 -15.04
C GLY A 150 6.04 -1.02 -15.51
N GLN A 151 5.67 0.02 -14.75
CA GLN A 151 4.60 0.95 -15.14
C GLN A 151 4.96 1.75 -16.40
N ILE A 152 6.23 2.18 -16.53
CA ILE A 152 6.72 2.86 -17.72
C ILE A 152 6.66 1.92 -18.94
N GLU A 153 7.10 0.68 -18.79
CA GLU A 153 7.07 -0.33 -19.86
C GLU A 153 5.63 -0.65 -20.30
N GLU A 154 4.70 -0.78 -19.35
CA GLU A 154 3.28 -0.96 -19.64
C GLU A 154 2.72 0.22 -20.44
N THR A 155 3.03 1.45 -20.05
CA THR A 155 2.57 2.67 -20.72
C THR A 155 3.15 2.80 -22.13
N GLN A 156 4.40 2.38 -22.35
CA GLN A 156 5.04 2.39 -23.67
C GLN A 156 4.53 1.28 -24.60
N GLY A 157 3.97 0.23 -24.02
CA GLY A 157 3.57 -0.97 -24.77
C GLY A 157 4.76 -1.82 -25.23
N ALA A 158 4.47 -3.03 -25.70
CA ALA A 158 5.48 -3.95 -26.21
C ALA A 158 6.19 -3.37 -27.45
N LYS A 159 7.53 -3.42 -27.47
CA LYS A 159 8.29 -3.05 -28.67
C LYS A 159 7.94 -4.01 -29.79
N THR A 160 7.76 -3.47 -31.01
CA THR A 160 7.47 -4.27 -32.20
C THR A 160 8.53 -5.36 -32.38
N GLY A 161 8.11 -6.63 -32.33
CA GLY A 161 9.00 -7.79 -32.52
C GLY A 161 9.59 -8.41 -31.24
N THR A 162 9.20 -7.93 -30.04
CA THR A 162 9.52 -8.60 -28.78
C THR A 162 8.38 -9.54 -28.36
N ASP A 163 8.75 -10.72 -27.84
CA ASP A 163 7.79 -11.62 -27.23
C ASP A 163 7.27 -10.97 -25.93
N PRO A 164 5.94 -10.73 -25.78
CA PRO A 164 5.39 -10.10 -24.59
C PRO A 164 5.54 -10.94 -23.31
N LEU A 165 6.03 -12.18 -23.42
CA LEU A 165 6.28 -13.09 -22.28
C LEU A 165 7.77 -13.17 -21.89
N GLN A 166 8.64 -12.41 -22.53
CA GLN A 166 10.04 -12.24 -22.17
C GLN A 166 10.30 -10.91 -21.48
#